data_91f2f4946c1b9a9b5bb6cd53d3b3c91a
#
_entry.id   91f2f4946c1b9a9b5bb6cd53d3b3c91a
#
_cell.length_a   1.000
_cell.length_b   1.000
_cell.length_c   1.000
_cell.angle_alpha   90.00
_cell.angle_beta   90.00
_cell.angle_gamma   90.00
#
_symmetry.space_group_name_H-M   'P 1'
#
loop_
_entity.id
_entity.type
_entity.pdbx_description
1 polymer ?
#
loop_
_entity_poly.entity_id
_entity_poly.type
_entity_poly.pdbx_seq_one_letter_code
_entity_poly.pdbx_strand_id
1 'polypeptide(L)'
;MEKKEETKQPSGSFSEVWDKRGQETDAANDFRKKIEMEITEARPGYAVGEIVVTPWHTNIEGIVHGCVLYSLSDTVGGTAAMTGRDYAVPTVDGTIHYLKAGKNTSKIIARAQEIQNGYAFSVCECKIYDDKETLLASATMTYYHLRKR
;
A
#
# COMPACT_ATOMS: atom_id res chain seq x y z
N MET A 1 -4.43 -1.10 -42.07
CA MET A 1 -4.85 -2.19 -41.12
C MET A 1 -3.84 -2.21 -40.00
N GLU A 2 -4.11 -1.45 -38.92
CA GLU A 2 -3.27 -1.43 -37.72
C GLU A 2 -3.60 -2.65 -36.88
N LYS A 3 -2.58 -3.48 -36.61
CA LYS A 3 -2.68 -4.58 -35.66
C LYS A 3 -2.76 -4.00 -34.24
N LYS A 4 -3.91 -4.16 -33.61
CA LYS A 4 -4.02 -3.98 -32.15
C LYS A 4 -3.12 -5.04 -31.50
N GLU A 5 -2.03 -4.60 -30.86
CA GLU A 5 -1.30 -5.43 -29.90
C GLU A 5 -2.21 -5.67 -28.70
N GLU A 6 -2.67 -6.90 -28.55
CA GLU A 6 -3.27 -7.38 -27.32
C GLU A 6 -2.21 -7.37 -26.23
N THR A 7 -2.32 -6.45 -25.30
CA THR A 7 -1.54 -6.45 -24.06
C THR A 7 -1.93 -7.69 -23.25
N LYS A 8 -1.09 -8.73 -23.33
CA LYS A 8 -1.19 -9.90 -22.45
C LYS A 8 -1.14 -9.43 -20.99
N GLN A 9 -2.24 -9.58 -20.29
CA GLN A 9 -2.24 -9.47 -18.82
C GLN A 9 -1.30 -10.55 -18.27
N PRO A 10 -0.46 -10.23 -17.26
CA PRO A 10 0.38 -11.24 -16.63
C PRO A 10 -0.51 -12.32 -15.99
N SER A 11 -0.38 -13.55 -16.48
CA SER A 11 -1.06 -14.73 -15.95
C SER A 11 -0.34 -15.22 -14.71
N GLY A 12 -0.67 -14.65 -13.56
CA GLY A 12 -0.17 -15.10 -12.26
C GLY A 12 -1.05 -14.53 -11.15
N SER A 13 -1.17 -15.26 -10.04
CA SER A 13 -1.80 -14.72 -8.84
C SER A 13 -0.99 -13.52 -8.32
N PHE A 14 -1.63 -12.59 -7.62
CA PHE A 14 -0.94 -11.44 -7.00
C PHE A 14 0.30 -11.87 -6.18
N SER A 15 0.19 -12.97 -5.43
CA SER A 15 1.29 -13.57 -4.68
C SER A 15 2.50 -13.94 -5.57
N GLU A 16 2.27 -14.51 -6.76
CA GLU A 16 3.37 -14.92 -7.64
C GLU A 16 4.11 -13.74 -8.28
N VAL A 17 3.40 -12.68 -8.67
CA VAL A 17 4.02 -11.45 -9.22
C VAL A 17 4.77 -10.69 -8.13
N TRP A 18 4.23 -10.68 -6.92
CA TRP A 18 4.80 -10.04 -5.76
C TRP A 18 6.02 -10.78 -5.23
N ASP A 19 5.96 -12.13 -5.17
CA ASP A 19 7.06 -12.99 -4.76
C ASP A 19 8.26 -12.90 -5.71
N LYS A 20 8.04 -12.82 -7.01
CA LYS A 20 9.14 -12.64 -7.97
C LYS A 20 9.89 -11.34 -7.77
N ARG A 21 9.19 -10.22 -7.50
CA ARG A 21 9.83 -8.93 -7.19
C ARG A 21 10.46 -8.91 -5.79
N GLY A 22 9.87 -9.63 -4.83
CA GLY A 22 10.41 -9.75 -3.48
C GLY A 22 11.62 -10.69 -3.39
N GLN A 23 11.74 -11.66 -4.31
CA GLN A 23 12.90 -12.57 -4.39
C GLN A 23 14.12 -11.94 -5.07
N GLU A 24 13.93 -10.91 -5.90
CA GLU A 24 15.00 -10.15 -6.54
C GLU A 24 15.61 -9.09 -5.61
N THR A 25 14.96 -8.76 -4.49
CA THR A 25 15.48 -7.87 -3.46
C THR A 25 15.99 -8.69 -2.27
N ASP A 26 17.12 -8.29 -1.70
CA ASP A 26 17.61 -8.88 -0.45
C ASP A 26 16.49 -8.79 0.61
N ALA A 27 15.88 -9.93 0.92
CA ALA A 27 14.72 -10.01 1.80
C ALA A 27 14.98 -9.44 3.21
N ALA A 28 16.26 -9.28 3.60
CA ALA A 28 16.66 -8.66 4.85
C ALA A 28 16.46 -7.14 4.86
N ASN A 29 16.38 -6.51 3.69
CA ASN A 29 16.24 -5.06 3.54
C ASN A 29 14.81 -4.60 3.21
N ASP A 30 13.85 -5.51 3.18
CA ASP A 30 12.45 -5.15 2.98
C ASP A 30 11.87 -4.49 4.24
N PHE A 31 11.64 -3.19 4.15
CA PHE A 31 11.10 -2.38 5.25
C PHE A 31 9.75 -2.92 5.77
N ARG A 32 8.90 -3.46 4.87
CA ARG A 32 7.60 -4.02 5.25
C ARG A 32 7.74 -5.18 6.25
N LYS A 33 8.74 -6.04 6.05
CA LYS A 33 9.03 -7.15 6.97
C LYS A 33 9.48 -6.65 8.33
N LYS A 34 10.25 -5.55 8.38
CA LYS A 34 10.71 -4.97 9.64
C LYS A 34 9.60 -4.39 10.49
N ILE A 35 8.56 -3.85 9.85
CA ILE A 35 7.37 -3.35 10.55
C ILE A 35 6.20 -4.35 10.54
N GLU A 36 6.47 -5.60 10.16
CA GLU A 36 5.51 -6.71 10.17
C GLU A 36 4.22 -6.42 9.39
N MET A 37 4.35 -5.68 8.28
CA MET A 37 3.24 -5.32 7.40
C MET A 37 2.93 -6.47 6.43
N GLU A 38 1.66 -6.84 6.34
CA GLU A 38 1.16 -7.84 5.42
C GLU A 38 0.13 -7.24 4.46
N ILE A 39 0.24 -7.57 3.16
CA ILE A 39 -0.79 -7.28 2.18
C ILE A 39 -1.74 -8.48 2.13
N THR A 40 -2.98 -8.28 2.54
CA THR A 40 -3.98 -9.35 2.66
C THR A 40 -4.91 -9.45 1.46
N GLU A 41 -5.06 -8.37 0.69
CA GLU A 41 -5.82 -8.36 -0.56
C GLU A 41 -5.17 -7.39 -1.55
N ALA A 42 -5.11 -7.77 -2.83
CA ALA A 42 -4.76 -6.86 -3.91
C ALA A 42 -5.42 -7.23 -5.22
N ARG A 43 -5.95 -6.22 -5.89
CA ARG A 43 -6.50 -6.28 -7.25
C ARG A 43 -6.29 -4.93 -7.93
N PRO A 44 -6.40 -4.83 -9.25
CA PRO A 44 -6.19 -3.55 -9.94
C PRO A 44 -7.00 -2.40 -9.31
N GLY A 45 -6.29 -1.37 -8.86
CA GLY A 45 -6.88 -0.18 -8.24
C GLY A 45 -7.35 -0.34 -6.79
N TYR A 46 -7.11 -1.51 -6.14
CA TYR A 46 -7.51 -1.71 -4.76
C TYR A 46 -6.54 -2.62 -4.01
N ALA A 47 -6.27 -2.30 -2.75
CA ALA A 47 -5.49 -3.18 -1.88
C ALA A 47 -5.90 -3.03 -0.41
N VAL A 48 -5.65 -4.09 0.36
CA VAL A 48 -5.77 -4.11 1.81
C VAL A 48 -4.45 -4.58 2.39
N GLY A 49 -4.00 -3.91 3.44
CA GLY A 49 -2.83 -4.34 4.21
C GLY A 49 -3.06 -4.13 5.70
N GLU A 50 -2.35 -4.90 6.50
CA GLU A 50 -2.51 -4.85 7.94
C GLU A 50 -1.20 -4.99 8.68
N ILE A 51 -1.18 -4.52 9.93
CA ILE A 51 -0.11 -4.71 10.90
C ILE A 51 -0.74 -5.18 12.20
N VAL A 52 -0.25 -6.30 12.74
CA VAL A 52 -0.53 -6.69 14.13
C VAL A 52 0.28 -5.78 15.03
N VAL A 53 -0.39 -5.02 15.89
CA VAL A 53 0.25 -3.98 16.71
C VAL A 53 1.05 -4.60 17.85
N THR A 54 2.31 -4.26 17.91
CA THR A 54 3.23 -4.60 18.99
C THR A 54 3.78 -3.32 19.63
N PRO A 55 4.48 -3.36 20.78
CA PRO A 55 5.10 -2.18 21.35
C PRO A 55 6.03 -1.41 20.41
N TRP A 56 6.64 -2.08 19.43
CA TRP A 56 7.49 -1.46 18.40
C TRP A 56 6.76 -0.51 17.46
N HIS A 57 5.44 -0.67 17.33
CA HIS A 57 4.60 0.18 16.47
C HIS A 57 4.03 1.38 17.20
N THR A 58 4.30 1.52 18.51
CA THR A 58 3.71 2.57 19.35
C THR A 58 4.73 3.62 19.76
N ASN A 59 4.23 4.80 20.08
CA ASN A 59 5.01 5.86 20.73
C ASN A 59 5.09 5.62 22.25
N ILE A 60 5.77 6.55 22.96
CA ILE A 60 5.94 6.48 24.41
C ILE A 60 4.62 6.49 25.21
N GLU A 61 3.52 6.88 24.60
CA GLU A 61 2.18 6.90 25.22
C GLU A 61 1.35 5.65 24.90
N GLY A 62 1.95 4.65 24.23
CA GLY A 62 1.28 3.43 23.81
C GLY A 62 0.25 3.62 22.68
N ILE A 63 0.38 4.71 21.92
CA ILE A 63 -0.45 5.01 20.75
C ILE A 63 0.31 4.59 19.51
N VAL A 64 -0.37 3.97 18.55
CA VAL A 64 0.23 3.62 17.25
C VAL A 64 0.88 4.87 16.64
N HIS A 65 2.17 4.77 16.34
CA HIS A 65 2.96 5.90 15.87
C HIS A 65 2.48 6.37 14.50
N GLY A 66 2.39 7.68 14.28
CA GLY A 66 1.92 8.25 13.03
C GLY A 66 2.73 7.81 11.80
N CYS A 67 4.04 7.60 11.95
CA CYS A 67 4.88 7.10 10.84
C CYS A 67 4.51 5.66 10.43
N VAL A 68 4.02 4.83 11.36
CA VAL A 68 3.53 3.47 11.03
C VAL A 68 2.27 3.56 10.18
N LEU A 69 1.33 4.44 10.54
CA LEU A 69 0.12 4.70 9.77
C LEU A 69 0.46 5.26 8.38
N TYR A 70 1.43 6.17 8.29
CA TYR A 70 1.88 6.71 7.00
C TYR A 70 2.50 5.63 6.12
N SER A 71 3.42 4.82 6.67
CA SER A 71 4.10 3.73 5.95
C SER A 71 3.11 2.69 5.44
N LEU A 72 2.10 2.36 6.25
CA LEU A 72 1.04 1.44 5.85
C LEU A 72 0.22 2.04 4.69
N SER A 73 -0.15 3.33 4.76
CA SER A 73 -0.88 4.02 3.68
C SER A 73 -0.10 4.05 2.38
N ASP A 74 1.19 4.37 2.45
CA ASP A 74 2.07 4.46 1.28
C ASP A 74 2.22 3.10 0.59
N THR A 75 2.48 2.06 1.36
CA THR A 75 2.66 0.70 0.82
C THR A 75 1.37 0.14 0.24
N VAL A 76 0.24 0.28 0.95
CA VAL A 76 -1.05 -0.27 0.49
C VAL A 76 -1.57 0.51 -0.71
N GLY A 77 -1.44 1.83 -0.70
CA GLY A 77 -1.77 2.68 -1.85
C GLY A 77 -0.91 2.37 -3.08
N GLY A 78 0.41 2.21 -2.89
CA GLY A 78 1.32 1.81 -3.96
C GLY A 78 1.00 0.42 -4.51
N THR A 79 0.58 -0.51 -3.65
CA THR A 79 0.12 -1.84 -4.06
C THR A 79 -1.13 -1.74 -4.93
N ALA A 80 -2.12 -0.94 -4.51
CA ALA A 80 -3.33 -0.71 -5.31
C ALA A 80 -3.00 -0.10 -6.69
N ALA A 81 -2.11 0.90 -6.71
CA ALA A 81 -1.69 1.57 -7.94
C ALA A 81 -0.85 0.66 -8.85
N MET A 82 -0.08 -0.28 -8.30
CA MET A 82 0.84 -1.13 -9.07
C MET A 82 0.18 -2.41 -9.59
N THR A 83 -0.82 -2.93 -8.90
CA THR A 83 -1.45 -4.22 -9.22
C THR A 83 -2.05 -4.20 -10.64
N GLY A 84 -1.68 -5.19 -11.44
CA GLY A 84 -2.08 -5.27 -12.85
C GLY A 84 -1.23 -4.43 -13.81
N ARG A 85 -0.15 -3.79 -13.33
CA ARG A 85 0.79 -3.02 -14.14
C ARG A 85 2.17 -3.68 -14.17
N ASP A 86 2.88 -3.52 -15.28
CA ASP A 86 4.22 -4.08 -15.51
C ASP A 86 5.36 -3.09 -15.22
N TYR A 87 5.04 -1.95 -14.61
CA TYR A 87 5.99 -0.89 -14.28
C TYR A 87 5.91 -0.49 -12.80
N ALA A 88 6.98 0.13 -12.30
CA ALA A 88 7.05 0.65 -10.95
C ALA A 88 6.24 1.95 -10.79
N VAL A 89 5.75 2.18 -9.59
CA VAL A 89 4.94 3.36 -9.24
C VAL A 89 5.54 4.03 -8.00
N PRO A 90 6.71 4.70 -8.11
CA PRO A 90 7.28 5.42 -6.97
C PRO A 90 6.33 6.51 -6.47
N THR A 91 6.29 6.67 -5.16
CA THR A 91 5.53 7.72 -4.48
C THR A 91 6.16 9.08 -4.76
N VAL A 92 5.34 10.06 -5.13
CA VAL A 92 5.79 11.45 -5.36
C VAL A 92 5.20 12.43 -4.37
N ASP A 93 4.04 12.12 -3.78
CA ASP A 93 3.40 12.93 -2.76
C ASP A 93 2.51 12.09 -1.88
N GLY A 94 2.37 12.48 -0.62
CA GLY A 94 1.46 11.86 0.32
C GLY A 94 1.03 12.84 1.41
N THR A 95 -0.27 12.88 1.64
CA THR A 95 -0.88 13.66 2.72
C THR A 95 -1.71 12.74 3.59
N ILE A 96 -1.52 12.81 4.90
CA ILE A 96 -2.28 12.04 5.87
C ILE A 96 -2.89 12.95 6.93
N HIS A 97 -4.13 12.65 7.31
CA HIS A 97 -4.85 13.27 8.41
C HIS A 97 -5.04 12.23 9.52
N TYR A 98 -4.47 12.49 10.67
CA TYR A 98 -4.63 11.66 11.88
C TYR A 98 -5.89 12.12 12.61
N LEU A 99 -6.89 11.26 12.67
CA LEU A 99 -8.24 11.59 13.12
C LEU A 99 -8.51 11.11 14.54
N LYS A 100 -8.00 9.92 14.88
CA LYS A 100 -8.11 9.32 16.22
C LYS A 100 -6.84 8.58 16.60
N ALA A 101 -6.55 8.57 17.90
CA ALA A 101 -5.43 7.81 18.45
C ALA A 101 -5.72 6.30 18.40
N GLY A 102 -4.82 5.54 17.76
CA GLY A 102 -4.82 4.07 17.79
C GLY A 102 -4.28 3.55 19.13
N LYS A 103 -5.09 3.61 20.19
CA LYS A 103 -4.74 3.17 21.52
C LYS A 103 -5.47 1.88 21.87
N ASN A 104 -4.77 0.95 22.54
CA ASN A 104 -5.34 -0.34 22.93
C ASN A 104 -5.95 -1.11 21.74
N THR A 105 -5.34 -1.01 20.58
CA THR A 105 -5.70 -1.79 19.39
C THR A 105 -4.70 -2.90 19.16
N SER A 106 -5.20 -4.09 18.79
CA SER A 106 -4.35 -5.25 18.47
C SER A 106 -3.91 -5.27 17.00
N LYS A 107 -4.61 -4.52 16.14
CA LYS A 107 -4.36 -4.51 14.70
C LYS A 107 -4.76 -3.16 14.10
N ILE A 108 -4.04 -2.76 13.07
CA ILE A 108 -4.43 -1.66 12.17
C ILE A 108 -4.57 -2.21 10.75
N ILE A 109 -5.59 -1.73 10.04
CA ILE A 109 -5.96 -2.19 8.70
C ILE A 109 -6.07 -0.98 7.79
N ALA A 110 -5.30 -0.97 6.71
CA ALA A 110 -5.42 0.04 5.66
C ALA A 110 -6.17 -0.52 4.45
N ARG A 111 -7.09 0.26 3.92
CA ARG A 111 -7.80 -0.01 2.66
C ARG A 111 -7.53 1.13 1.69
N ALA A 112 -6.93 0.80 0.56
CA ALA A 112 -6.60 1.78 -0.48
C ALA A 112 -7.43 1.55 -1.73
N GLN A 113 -7.97 2.63 -2.26
CA GLN A 113 -8.69 2.67 -3.52
C GLN A 113 -8.03 3.70 -4.44
N GLU A 114 -7.66 3.28 -5.64
CA GLU A 114 -7.22 4.20 -6.69
C GLU A 114 -8.43 5.01 -7.17
N ILE A 115 -8.42 6.32 -6.92
CA ILE A 115 -9.48 7.26 -7.28
C ILE A 115 -9.19 7.99 -8.59
N GLN A 116 -7.93 7.99 -9.01
CA GLN A 116 -7.47 8.54 -10.29
C GLN A 116 -6.42 7.61 -10.91
N ASN A 117 -6.68 7.15 -12.11
CA ASN A 117 -5.75 6.39 -12.95
C ASN A 117 -5.46 7.19 -14.22
N GLY A 118 -4.48 8.09 -14.14
CA GLY A 118 -4.05 8.93 -15.26
C GLY A 118 -2.95 8.28 -16.10
N TYR A 119 -2.52 8.96 -17.14
CA TYR A 119 -1.40 8.50 -17.96
C TYR A 119 -0.07 8.46 -17.20
N ALA A 120 0.23 9.50 -16.44
CA ALA A 120 1.50 9.68 -15.75
C ALA A 120 1.41 9.42 -14.23
N PHE A 121 0.22 9.53 -13.64
CA PHE A 121 0.02 9.44 -12.21
C PHE A 121 -1.21 8.64 -11.83
N SER A 122 -1.11 7.94 -10.70
CA SER A 122 -2.23 7.42 -9.93
C SER A 122 -2.40 8.22 -8.65
N VAL A 123 -3.63 8.45 -8.25
CA VAL A 123 -3.98 8.96 -6.92
C VAL A 123 -4.80 7.92 -6.19
N CYS A 124 -4.38 7.54 -5.00
CA CYS A 124 -5.08 6.59 -4.14
C CYS A 124 -5.58 7.27 -2.87
N GLU A 125 -6.84 7.05 -2.53
CA GLU A 125 -7.35 7.30 -1.18
C GLU A 125 -7.07 6.09 -0.32
N CYS A 126 -6.53 6.29 0.89
CA CYS A 126 -6.25 5.23 1.83
C CYS A 126 -6.88 5.56 3.19
N LYS A 127 -7.67 4.65 3.72
CA LYS A 127 -8.30 4.76 5.04
C LYS A 127 -7.76 3.70 5.98
N ILE A 128 -7.38 4.10 7.19
CA ILE A 128 -6.79 3.23 8.19
C ILE A 128 -7.71 3.11 9.38
N TYR A 129 -7.98 1.88 9.75
CA TYR A 129 -8.90 1.50 10.82
C TYR A 129 -8.18 0.71 11.91
N ASP A 130 -8.72 0.74 13.11
CA ASP A 130 -8.35 -0.19 14.18
C ASP A 130 -9.10 -1.53 14.06
N ASP A 131 -8.86 -2.43 15.01
CA ASP A 131 -9.50 -3.74 15.11
C ASP A 131 -11.02 -3.69 15.42
N LYS A 132 -11.56 -2.50 15.69
CA LYS A 132 -12.99 -2.23 15.94
C LYS A 132 -13.64 -1.42 14.82
N GLU A 133 -13.00 -1.33 13.65
CA GLU A 133 -13.43 -0.51 12.50
C GLU A 133 -13.55 0.99 12.82
N THR A 134 -12.80 1.49 13.80
CA THR A 134 -12.69 2.93 14.05
C THR A 134 -11.72 3.54 13.05
N LEU A 135 -12.13 4.58 12.33
CA LEU A 135 -11.26 5.31 11.40
C LEU A 135 -10.21 6.11 12.18
N LEU A 136 -8.95 5.69 12.08
CA LEU A 136 -7.81 6.32 12.74
C LEU A 136 -7.18 7.42 11.90
N ALA A 137 -7.07 7.20 10.59
CA ALA A 137 -6.44 8.13 9.67
C ALA A 137 -7.02 8.01 8.26
N SER A 138 -6.92 9.09 7.50
CA SER A 138 -7.24 9.14 6.08
C SER A 138 -6.07 9.78 5.33
N ALA A 139 -5.63 9.15 4.24
CA ALA A 139 -4.50 9.59 3.45
C ALA A 139 -4.86 9.68 1.97
N THR A 140 -4.17 10.59 1.27
CA THR A 140 -4.14 10.63 -0.19
C THR A 140 -2.70 10.49 -0.63
N MET A 141 -2.42 9.50 -1.47
CA MET A 141 -1.10 9.18 -1.97
C MET A 141 -1.07 9.30 -3.49
N THR A 142 -0.02 9.93 -4.02
CA THR A 142 0.17 10.11 -5.46
C THR A 142 1.42 9.34 -5.91
N TYR A 143 1.28 8.56 -6.97
CA TYR A 143 2.31 7.71 -7.53
C TYR A 143 2.58 8.07 -8.99
N TYR A 144 3.86 8.11 -9.37
CA TYR A 144 4.28 8.33 -10.75
C TYR A 144 4.39 7.00 -11.49
N HIS A 145 3.91 6.94 -12.73
CA HIS A 145 4.02 5.75 -13.58
C HIS A 145 5.37 5.71 -14.28
N LEU A 146 6.31 4.93 -13.74
CA LEU A 146 7.65 4.75 -14.31
C LEU A 146 7.61 3.72 -15.45
N ARG A 147 6.98 4.11 -16.57
CA ARG A 147 6.88 3.25 -17.76
C ARG A 147 8.25 3.15 -18.45
N LYS A 148 8.58 1.94 -18.93
CA LYS A 148 9.74 1.78 -19.82
C LYS A 148 9.48 2.56 -21.11
N ARG A 149 10.46 3.32 -21.54
CA ARG A 149 10.45 4.01 -22.85
C ARG A 149 10.68 3.02 -23.96
#